data_5899b7330fc897b0e8289eb95f8cf931
#
_entry.id   5899b7330fc897b0e8289eb95f8cf931
#
_cell.length_a   1.000
_cell.length_b   1.000
_cell.length_c   1.000
_cell.angle_alpha   90.00
_cell.angle_beta   90.00
_cell.angle_gamma   90.00
#
_symmetry.space_group_name_H-M   'P 1'
#
loop_
_entity.id
_entity.type
_entity.pdbx_description
1 polymer ?
#
loop_
_entity_poly.entity_id
_entity_poly.type
_entity_poly.pdbx_seq_one_letter_code
_entity_poly.pdbx_strand_id
1 'polypeptide(L)'
;DGPGQGAALRLNHIHSRYDYNVAGTAVLDWVIENLKDEVDTTSVGIAGVSMGGYMAARCAAFEPRFKVCMIYGAVWSYYSVWKGRNGKHPLAEIVQHIMDEDTYEGVLKKLEGFTLENGIAEKISMPTFIMHGGGDKQNFVEHAITLEKHLTCEHEMKIVPEGESGSQHCQVDNMMPTLDMYDWIAEKIKR
;
A
#
# COMPACT_ATOMS: atom_id res chain seq x y z
N ASP A 1 8.51 -12.10 -3.90
CA ASP A 1 8.21 -11.84 -2.48
C ASP A 1 9.14 -10.77 -1.94
N GLY A 2 8.59 -9.72 -1.38
CA GLY A 2 9.36 -8.65 -0.76
C GLY A 2 9.69 -8.90 0.72
N PRO A 3 10.40 -7.97 1.38
CA PRO A 3 10.71 -8.03 2.81
C PRO A 3 9.46 -8.27 3.67
N GLY A 4 9.53 -9.23 4.58
CA GLY A 4 8.41 -9.63 5.45
C GLY A 4 7.39 -10.55 4.81
N GLN A 5 7.62 -11.05 3.59
CA GLN A 5 6.65 -11.86 2.86
C GLN A 5 7.26 -13.12 2.25
N GLY A 6 6.41 -14.14 2.07
CA GLY A 6 6.67 -15.36 1.31
C GLY A 6 8.06 -15.98 1.54
N ALA A 7 8.77 -16.26 0.46
CA ALA A 7 10.09 -16.88 0.48
C ALA A 7 11.16 -15.94 1.09
N ALA A 8 11.05 -14.63 0.88
CA ALA A 8 11.98 -13.66 1.48
C ALA A 8 12.00 -13.78 3.00
N LEU A 9 10.83 -13.86 3.63
CA LEU A 9 10.74 -14.06 5.08
C LEU A 9 11.10 -15.48 5.50
N ARG A 10 10.47 -16.50 4.87
CA ARG A 10 10.51 -17.88 5.38
C ARG A 10 11.84 -18.59 5.11
N LEU A 11 12.50 -18.29 4.00
CA LEU A 11 13.73 -18.95 3.58
C LEU A 11 14.95 -18.09 3.81
N ASN A 12 14.81 -16.78 3.67
CA ASN A 12 15.95 -15.86 3.75
C ASN A 12 15.94 -14.99 5.00
N HIS A 13 14.93 -15.13 5.88
CA HIS A 13 14.78 -14.37 7.13
C HIS A 13 14.83 -12.85 6.91
N ILE A 14 14.31 -12.38 5.77
CA ILE A 14 14.20 -10.96 5.46
C ILE A 14 12.88 -10.45 6.02
N HIS A 15 12.93 -9.81 7.16
CA HIS A 15 11.78 -9.27 7.88
C HIS A 15 11.25 -8.00 7.24
N SER A 16 10.05 -7.57 7.64
CA SER A 16 9.39 -6.38 7.11
C SER A 16 10.17 -5.11 7.47
N ARG A 17 10.13 -4.13 6.57
CA ARG A 17 10.81 -2.84 6.72
C ARG A 17 9.88 -1.69 6.34
N TYR A 18 9.96 -0.58 7.07
CA TYR A 18 9.14 0.60 6.81
C TYR A 18 9.47 1.29 5.48
N ASP A 19 10.72 1.25 5.06
CA ASP A 19 11.23 1.83 3.81
C ASP A 19 11.13 0.84 2.64
N TYR A 20 9.94 0.27 2.46
CA TYR A 20 9.66 -0.74 1.42
C TYR A 20 9.98 -0.24 -0.01
N ASN A 21 10.06 1.09 -0.20
CA ASN A 21 10.51 1.71 -1.44
C ASN A 21 11.89 1.20 -1.91
N VAL A 22 12.79 0.83 -0.99
CA VAL A 22 14.10 0.25 -1.35
C VAL A 22 13.91 -1.05 -2.14
N ALA A 23 12.99 -1.91 -1.70
CA ALA A 23 12.66 -3.14 -2.41
C ALA A 23 11.90 -2.85 -3.72
N GLY A 24 10.97 -1.88 -3.70
CA GLY A 24 10.23 -1.47 -4.90
C GLY A 24 11.14 -0.93 -5.99
N THR A 25 12.09 -0.08 -5.66
CA THR A 25 13.11 0.44 -6.59
C THR A 25 13.97 -0.70 -7.17
N ALA A 26 14.44 -1.61 -6.33
CA ALA A 26 15.24 -2.75 -6.79
C ALA A 26 14.47 -3.66 -7.77
N VAL A 27 13.18 -3.87 -7.55
CA VAL A 27 12.33 -4.63 -8.47
C VAL A 27 12.16 -3.87 -9.78
N LEU A 28 11.92 -2.55 -9.74
CA LEU A 28 11.78 -1.73 -10.94
C LEU A 28 13.07 -1.71 -11.76
N ASP A 29 14.23 -1.58 -11.11
CA ASP A 29 15.54 -1.64 -11.77
C ASP A 29 15.72 -2.96 -12.50
N TRP A 30 15.39 -4.07 -11.82
CA TRP A 30 15.47 -5.40 -12.42
C TRP A 30 14.54 -5.54 -13.64
N VAL A 31 13.30 -5.04 -13.56
CA VAL A 31 12.33 -5.06 -14.67
C VAL A 31 12.88 -4.27 -15.86
N ILE A 32 13.39 -3.07 -15.63
CA ILE A 32 13.95 -2.21 -16.69
C ILE A 32 15.16 -2.88 -17.36
N GLU A 33 16.01 -3.53 -16.58
CA GLU A 33 17.21 -4.18 -17.10
C GLU A 33 16.91 -5.47 -17.86
N ASN A 34 16.01 -6.31 -17.33
CA ASN A 34 15.86 -7.68 -17.78
C ASN A 34 14.63 -7.94 -18.65
N LEU A 35 13.59 -7.07 -18.59
CA LEU A 35 12.32 -7.29 -19.31
C LEU A 35 12.04 -6.23 -20.40
N LYS A 36 13.00 -5.40 -20.76
CA LYS A 36 12.84 -4.32 -21.74
C LYS A 36 12.37 -4.79 -23.14
N ASP A 37 12.63 -6.05 -23.48
CA ASP A 37 12.24 -6.63 -24.76
C ASP A 37 10.84 -7.33 -24.68
N GLU A 38 10.28 -7.43 -23.47
CA GLU A 38 9.00 -8.12 -23.20
C GLU A 38 7.89 -7.17 -22.77
N VAL A 39 8.24 -6.06 -22.10
CA VAL A 39 7.29 -5.07 -21.58
C VAL A 39 7.74 -3.65 -21.88
N ASP A 40 6.79 -2.72 -21.96
CA ASP A 40 7.10 -1.30 -22.03
C ASP A 40 7.58 -0.78 -20.67
N THR A 41 8.88 -0.74 -20.49
CA THR A 41 9.54 -0.28 -19.26
C THR A 41 9.38 1.23 -19.00
N THR A 42 8.85 1.98 -19.97
CA THR A 42 8.54 3.42 -19.80
C THR A 42 7.13 3.67 -19.25
N SER A 43 6.30 2.63 -19.17
CA SER A 43 4.90 2.68 -18.76
C SER A 43 4.59 1.72 -17.59
N VAL A 44 5.45 1.72 -16.57
CA VAL A 44 5.29 0.85 -15.39
C VAL A 44 4.49 1.57 -14.31
N GLY A 45 3.40 0.97 -13.85
CA GLY A 45 2.64 1.42 -12.70
C GLY A 45 2.95 0.60 -11.44
N ILE A 46 2.51 1.11 -10.29
CA ILE A 46 2.58 0.38 -9.02
C ILE A 46 1.20 0.25 -8.40
N ALA A 47 0.88 -0.93 -7.88
CA ALA A 47 -0.38 -1.22 -7.23
C ALA A 47 -0.16 -1.96 -5.92
N GLY A 48 -1.01 -1.70 -4.94
CA GLY A 48 -0.95 -2.43 -3.69
C GLY A 48 -2.29 -2.52 -2.98
N VAL A 49 -2.54 -3.67 -2.37
CA VAL A 49 -3.79 -4.02 -1.69
C VAL A 49 -3.53 -4.13 -0.19
N SER A 50 -4.37 -3.52 0.64
CA SER A 50 -4.27 -3.58 2.10
C SER A 50 -2.89 -3.07 2.59
N MET A 51 -2.08 -3.92 3.21
CA MET A 51 -0.68 -3.57 3.55
C MET A 51 0.11 -3.15 2.30
N GLY A 52 -0.16 -3.77 1.16
CA GLY A 52 0.39 -3.36 -0.13
C GLY A 52 -0.01 -1.95 -0.54
N GLY A 53 -1.17 -1.44 -0.10
CA GLY A 53 -1.58 -0.05 -0.33
C GLY A 53 -0.61 0.96 0.31
N TYR A 54 -0.17 0.72 1.54
CA TYR A 54 0.92 1.48 2.15
C TYR A 54 2.22 1.33 1.36
N MET A 55 2.58 0.09 1.02
CA MET A 55 3.83 -0.20 0.30
C MET A 55 3.87 0.49 -1.07
N ALA A 56 2.76 0.46 -1.82
CA ALA A 56 2.65 1.13 -3.11
C ALA A 56 2.78 2.65 -2.98
N ALA A 57 2.05 3.26 -2.03
CA ALA A 57 2.16 4.69 -1.75
C ALA A 57 3.58 5.09 -1.34
N ARG A 58 4.23 4.28 -0.50
CA ARG A 58 5.61 4.52 -0.08
C ARG A 58 6.57 4.41 -1.25
N CYS A 59 6.43 3.40 -2.11
CA CYS A 59 7.24 3.28 -3.32
C CYS A 59 7.02 4.48 -4.25
N ALA A 60 5.77 4.86 -4.51
CA ALA A 60 5.44 6.01 -5.34
C ALA A 60 6.05 7.33 -4.83
N ALA A 61 6.13 7.50 -3.50
CA ALA A 61 6.72 8.69 -2.88
C ALA A 61 8.24 8.82 -3.11
N PHE A 62 8.95 7.73 -3.35
CA PHE A 62 10.41 7.71 -3.46
C PHE A 62 10.94 7.22 -4.81
N GLU A 63 10.04 6.75 -5.70
CA GLU A 63 10.40 6.20 -7.01
C GLU A 63 9.56 6.87 -8.11
N PRO A 64 9.99 8.03 -8.63
CA PRO A 64 9.22 8.83 -9.59
C PRO A 64 9.13 8.22 -10.99
N ARG A 65 9.81 7.10 -11.26
CA ARG A 65 9.73 6.40 -12.56
C ARG A 65 8.41 5.65 -12.74
N PHE A 66 7.66 5.36 -11.66
CA PHE A 66 6.31 4.84 -11.80
C PHE A 66 5.39 5.88 -12.46
N LYS A 67 4.59 5.44 -13.43
CA LYS A 67 3.69 6.30 -14.20
C LYS A 67 2.33 6.51 -13.55
N VAL A 68 1.87 5.54 -12.77
CA VAL A 68 0.61 5.59 -12.03
C VAL A 68 0.77 4.83 -10.71
N CYS A 69 0.00 5.22 -9.69
CA CYS A 69 -0.07 4.52 -8.42
C CYS A 69 -1.51 4.13 -8.09
N MET A 70 -1.72 2.87 -7.69
CA MET A 70 -3.00 2.36 -7.19
C MET A 70 -2.88 2.00 -5.72
N ILE A 71 -3.69 2.63 -4.89
CA ILE A 71 -3.75 2.39 -3.45
C ILE A 71 -5.10 1.79 -3.12
N TYR A 72 -5.13 0.50 -2.87
CA TYR A 72 -6.33 -0.26 -2.62
C TYR A 72 -6.41 -0.65 -1.14
N GLY A 73 -7.28 -0.01 -0.38
CA GLY A 73 -7.33 -0.10 1.08
C GLY A 73 -6.19 0.70 1.72
N ALA A 74 -6.26 2.03 1.60
CA ALA A 74 -5.22 2.95 2.06
C ALA A 74 -4.91 2.82 3.56
N VAL A 75 -3.64 2.97 3.90
CA VAL A 75 -3.17 3.10 5.28
C VAL A 75 -2.26 4.31 5.40
N TRP A 76 -2.65 5.27 6.23
CA TRP A 76 -1.86 6.46 6.54
C TRP A 76 -0.72 6.16 7.53
N SER A 77 -1.05 5.38 8.58
CA SER A 77 -0.10 4.99 9.63
C SER A 77 -0.45 3.62 10.17
N TYR A 78 0.46 2.66 10.07
CA TYR A 78 0.27 1.32 10.62
C TYR A 78 0.30 1.31 12.15
N TYR A 79 1.05 2.20 12.77
CA TYR A 79 1.01 2.36 14.23
C TYR A 79 -0.41 2.63 14.71
N SER A 80 -1.14 3.55 14.08
CA SER A 80 -2.52 3.87 14.46
C SER A 80 -3.48 2.69 14.27
N VAL A 81 -3.31 1.90 13.20
CA VAL A 81 -4.09 0.68 12.96
C VAL A 81 -3.87 -0.35 14.06
N TRP A 82 -2.62 -0.59 14.45
CA TRP A 82 -2.28 -1.66 15.39
C TRP A 82 -2.39 -1.23 16.85
N LYS A 83 -2.17 0.04 17.19
CA LYS A 83 -2.34 0.55 18.54
C LYS A 83 -3.73 0.27 19.13
N GLY A 84 -4.77 0.34 18.29
CA GLY A 84 -6.16 0.06 18.69
C GLY A 84 -6.49 -1.43 18.86
N ARG A 85 -5.66 -2.36 18.35
CA ARG A 85 -5.99 -3.79 18.29
C ARG A 85 -5.60 -4.59 19.52
N ASN A 86 -4.74 -4.10 20.36
CA ASN A 86 -4.08 -4.78 21.49
C ASN A 86 -3.38 -6.11 21.13
N GLY A 87 -2.51 -6.62 22.00
CA GLY A 87 -1.74 -7.86 21.77
C GLY A 87 -2.54 -9.16 21.73
N LYS A 88 -3.86 -9.12 21.90
CA LYS A 88 -4.76 -10.29 21.82
C LYS A 88 -5.40 -10.46 20.42
N HIS A 89 -5.10 -9.57 19.48
CA HIS A 89 -5.60 -9.70 18.11
C HIS A 89 -5.10 -11.01 17.48
N PRO A 90 -5.94 -11.77 16.73
CA PRO A 90 -5.53 -13.05 16.14
C PRO A 90 -4.27 -13.03 15.27
N LEU A 91 -3.95 -11.88 14.68
CA LEU A 91 -2.76 -11.71 13.87
C LEU A 91 -1.54 -11.17 14.64
N ALA A 92 -1.63 -10.98 15.97
CA ALA A 92 -0.55 -10.37 16.75
C ALA A 92 0.76 -11.15 16.64
N GLU A 93 0.72 -12.48 16.81
CA GLU A 93 1.89 -13.35 16.69
C GLU A 93 2.49 -13.34 15.27
N ILE A 94 1.63 -13.30 14.26
CA ILE A 94 2.06 -13.22 12.85
C ILE A 94 2.80 -11.91 12.62
N VAL A 95 2.30 -10.80 13.14
CA VAL A 95 2.93 -9.49 12.97
C VAL A 95 4.23 -9.41 13.78
N GLN A 96 4.30 -10.01 14.98
CA GLN A 96 5.55 -10.14 15.74
C GLN A 96 6.62 -10.87 14.90
N HIS A 97 6.27 -12.02 14.31
CA HIS A 97 7.17 -12.76 13.44
C HIS A 97 7.62 -11.95 12.20
N ILE A 98 6.67 -11.27 11.53
CA ILE A 98 6.97 -10.44 10.34
C ILE A 98 7.89 -9.27 10.69
N MET A 99 7.75 -8.70 11.89
CA MET A 99 8.52 -7.55 12.38
C MET A 99 9.80 -7.95 13.11
N ASP A 100 10.04 -9.23 13.31
CA ASP A 100 11.18 -9.72 14.14
C ASP A 100 11.16 -9.13 15.55
N GLU A 101 10.03 -9.32 16.24
CA GLU A 101 9.82 -8.80 17.59
C GLU A 101 9.16 -9.85 18.49
N ASP A 102 9.68 -10.00 19.70
CA ASP A 102 9.18 -10.95 20.68
C ASP A 102 7.95 -10.41 21.44
N THR A 103 7.72 -9.10 21.38
CA THR A 103 6.63 -8.43 22.13
C THR A 103 5.78 -7.57 21.23
N TYR A 104 4.50 -7.44 21.59
CA TYR A 104 3.60 -6.54 20.90
C TYR A 104 4.00 -5.07 21.03
N GLU A 105 4.62 -4.69 22.14
CA GLU A 105 5.16 -3.34 22.35
C GLU A 105 6.32 -3.05 21.39
N GLY A 106 7.21 -4.03 21.19
CA GLY A 106 8.28 -3.96 20.19
C GLY A 106 7.74 -3.77 18.79
N VAL A 107 6.68 -4.53 18.44
CA VAL A 107 5.96 -4.36 17.16
C VAL A 107 5.44 -2.92 17.01
N LEU A 108 4.75 -2.38 18.01
CA LEU A 108 4.20 -1.03 17.94
C LEU A 108 5.30 0.01 17.72
N LYS A 109 6.44 -0.13 18.40
CA LYS A 109 7.59 0.76 18.22
C LYS A 109 8.16 0.70 16.80
N LYS A 110 8.29 -0.48 16.22
CA LYS A 110 8.72 -0.62 14.81
C LYS A 110 7.71 -0.02 13.84
N LEU A 111 6.42 -0.17 14.13
CA LEU A 111 5.34 0.34 13.28
C LEU A 111 5.24 1.88 13.24
N GLU A 112 5.88 2.61 14.16
CA GLU A 112 5.99 4.06 14.09
C GLU A 112 6.66 4.54 12.79
N GLY A 113 7.59 3.75 12.23
CA GLY A 113 8.21 4.03 10.95
C GLY A 113 7.33 3.77 9.73
N PHE A 114 6.26 2.97 9.88
CA PHE A 114 5.35 2.61 8.79
C PHE A 114 4.26 3.66 8.62
N THR A 115 4.63 4.82 8.13
CA THR A 115 3.76 5.99 7.97
C THR A 115 4.01 6.70 6.65
N LEU A 116 2.98 7.43 6.18
CA LEU A 116 3.03 8.36 5.06
C LEU A 116 3.07 9.82 5.52
N GLU A 117 3.23 10.05 6.82
CA GLU A 117 3.35 11.36 7.46
C GLU A 117 4.66 12.09 7.10
N ASN A 118 4.79 13.29 7.63
CA ASN A 118 6.03 14.10 7.56
C ASN A 118 6.50 14.38 6.12
N GLY A 119 5.58 14.70 5.24
CA GLY A 119 5.88 15.06 3.85
C GLY A 119 6.19 13.86 2.95
N ILE A 120 5.85 12.63 3.38
CA ILE A 120 6.06 11.44 2.54
C ILE A 120 4.98 11.36 1.46
N ALA A 121 3.70 11.49 1.83
CA ALA A 121 2.59 11.46 0.86
C ALA A 121 2.71 12.56 -0.20
N GLU A 122 3.16 13.74 0.19
CA GLU A 122 3.34 14.90 -0.68
C GLU A 122 4.43 14.71 -1.75
N LYS A 123 5.29 13.69 -1.60
CA LYS A 123 6.30 13.34 -2.62
C LYS A 123 5.73 12.52 -3.77
N ILE A 124 4.54 11.96 -3.61
CA ILE A 124 3.90 11.21 -4.70
C ILE A 124 3.60 12.19 -5.84
N SER A 125 4.20 11.98 -7.01
CA SER A 125 4.14 12.92 -8.13
C SER A 125 3.37 12.39 -9.34
N MET A 126 3.17 11.07 -9.43
CA MET A 126 2.42 10.45 -10.52
C MET A 126 0.90 10.43 -10.22
N PRO A 127 0.06 10.33 -11.27
CA PRO A 127 -1.37 10.12 -11.11
C PRO A 127 -1.66 8.95 -10.16
N THR A 128 -2.52 9.18 -9.16
CA THR A 128 -2.77 8.22 -8.08
C THR A 128 -4.25 7.97 -7.92
N PHE A 129 -4.66 6.70 -7.87
CA PHE A 129 -6.02 6.30 -7.54
C PHE A 129 -6.09 5.66 -6.15
N ILE A 130 -7.03 6.13 -5.33
CA ILE A 130 -7.33 5.54 -4.02
C ILE A 130 -8.68 4.85 -4.09
N MET A 131 -8.72 3.53 -3.85
CA MET A 131 -9.95 2.77 -3.69
C MET A 131 -10.09 2.34 -2.23
N HIS A 132 -11.25 2.62 -1.61
CA HIS A 132 -11.47 2.27 -0.21
C HIS A 132 -12.93 1.89 0.07
N GLY A 133 -13.14 0.98 1.03
CA GLY A 133 -14.47 0.63 1.51
C GLY A 133 -14.86 1.50 2.71
N GLY A 134 -16.01 2.15 2.67
CA GLY A 134 -16.52 2.95 3.79
C GLY A 134 -16.89 2.11 5.02
N GLY A 135 -17.16 0.81 4.83
CA GLY A 135 -17.41 -0.16 5.90
C GLY A 135 -16.18 -0.96 6.32
N ASP A 136 -14.98 -0.59 5.85
CA ASP A 136 -13.72 -1.27 6.19
C ASP A 136 -13.41 -1.12 7.68
N LYS A 137 -13.41 -2.26 8.40
CA LYS A 137 -13.08 -2.33 9.84
C LYS A 137 -11.64 -2.78 10.11
N GLN A 138 -10.88 -3.06 9.06
CA GLN A 138 -9.46 -3.38 9.14
C GLN A 138 -8.62 -2.10 9.06
N ASN A 139 -8.89 -1.29 8.05
CA ASN A 139 -8.28 0.01 7.82
C ASN A 139 -9.42 1.04 7.72
N PHE A 140 -9.63 1.81 8.76
CA PHE A 140 -10.72 2.79 8.78
C PHE A 140 -10.60 3.80 7.63
N VAL A 141 -11.73 4.24 7.10
CA VAL A 141 -11.81 5.14 5.95
C VAL A 141 -11.08 6.48 6.16
N GLU A 142 -10.88 6.89 7.40
CA GLU A 142 -10.11 8.07 7.78
C GLU A 142 -8.66 8.02 7.27
N HIS A 143 -8.09 6.82 7.10
CA HIS A 143 -6.76 6.65 6.50
C HIS A 143 -6.73 7.10 5.04
N ALA A 144 -7.75 6.75 4.27
CA ALA A 144 -7.89 7.16 2.87
C ALA A 144 -8.14 8.66 2.75
N ILE A 145 -9.06 9.20 3.56
CA ILE A 145 -9.38 10.64 3.60
C ILE A 145 -8.16 11.47 4.00
N THR A 146 -7.37 10.97 4.96
CA THR A 146 -6.16 11.67 5.38
C THR A 146 -5.11 11.65 4.29
N LEU A 147 -4.88 10.50 3.65
CA LEU A 147 -3.93 10.39 2.55
C LEU A 147 -4.32 11.32 1.39
N GLU A 148 -5.59 11.33 0.97
CA GLU A 148 -6.07 12.20 -0.11
C GLU A 148 -5.75 13.67 0.14
N LYS A 149 -5.97 14.16 1.35
CA LYS A 149 -5.69 15.57 1.74
C LYS A 149 -4.22 15.96 1.60
N HIS A 150 -3.31 15.00 1.64
CA HIS A 150 -1.87 15.20 1.55
C HIS A 150 -1.31 14.95 0.16
N LEU A 151 -2.10 14.40 -0.78
CA LEU A 151 -1.67 14.26 -2.17
C LEU A 151 -1.65 15.61 -2.85
N THR A 152 -0.55 15.89 -3.54
CA THR A 152 -0.37 17.13 -4.36
C THR A 152 -0.39 16.84 -5.86
N CYS A 153 -0.34 15.55 -6.24
CA CYS A 153 -0.42 15.10 -7.62
C CYS A 153 -1.87 15.02 -8.14
N GLU A 154 -2.04 14.76 -9.42
CA GLU A 154 -3.35 14.38 -9.97
C GLU A 154 -3.82 13.09 -9.29
N HIS A 155 -5.02 13.09 -8.72
CA HIS A 155 -5.53 11.92 -8.04
C HIS A 155 -7.06 11.81 -8.15
N GLU A 156 -7.54 10.60 -7.93
CA GLU A 156 -8.95 10.28 -7.76
C GLU A 156 -9.12 9.35 -6.56
N MET A 157 -10.18 9.55 -5.79
CA MET A 157 -10.55 8.65 -4.69
C MET A 157 -11.97 8.16 -4.87
N LYS A 158 -12.16 6.85 -4.78
CA LYS A 158 -13.47 6.22 -4.70
C LYS A 158 -13.63 5.52 -3.36
N ILE A 159 -14.62 5.98 -2.58
CA ILE A 159 -15.07 5.32 -1.36
C ILE A 159 -16.41 4.66 -1.66
N VAL A 160 -16.50 3.34 -1.51
CA VAL A 160 -17.79 2.64 -1.57
C VAL A 160 -18.50 2.87 -0.23
N PRO A 161 -19.70 3.50 -0.22
CA PRO A 161 -20.40 3.86 1.01
C PRO A 161 -20.64 2.67 1.94
N GLU A 162 -20.56 2.90 3.25
CA GLU A 162 -20.85 1.85 4.24
C GLU A 162 -22.27 1.31 4.04
N GLY A 163 -22.41 -0.01 4.09
CA GLY A 163 -23.68 -0.72 3.86
C GLY A 163 -23.96 -1.05 2.38
N GLU A 164 -23.20 -0.51 1.45
CA GLU A 164 -23.26 -0.92 0.05
C GLU A 164 -22.37 -2.16 -0.21
N SER A 165 -22.71 -2.90 -1.26
CA SER A 165 -21.90 -4.04 -1.72
C SER A 165 -20.54 -3.53 -2.26
N GLY A 166 -19.43 -4.07 -1.75
CA GLY A 166 -18.08 -3.58 -2.02
C GLY A 166 -17.54 -2.63 -0.96
N SER A 167 -18.29 -2.37 0.14
CA SER A 167 -17.83 -1.48 1.21
C SER A 167 -16.88 -2.10 2.23
N GLN A 168 -16.65 -3.41 2.15
CA GLN A 168 -15.76 -4.11 3.08
C GLN A 168 -14.28 -3.91 2.73
N HIS A 169 -13.41 -4.41 3.61
CA HIS A 169 -11.95 -4.33 3.43
C HIS A 169 -11.52 -4.86 2.06
N CYS A 170 -10.88 -4.00 1.27
CA CYS A 170 -10.43 -4.31 -0.09
C CYS A 170 -11.54 -4.97 -0.95
N GLN A 171 -12.79 -4.52 -0.80
CA GLN A 171 -13.97 -4.95 -1.55
C GLN A 171 -14.12 -6.48 -1.65
N VAL A 172 -13.74 -7.22 -0.59
CA VAL A 172 -13.79 -8.69 -0.57
C VAL A 172 -15.19 -9.26 -0.75
N ASP A 173 -16.21 -8.46 -0.43
CA ASP A 173 -17.63 -8.80 -0.60
C ASP A 173 -18.14 -8.55 -2.03
N ASN A 174 -17.54 -7.63 -2.78
CA ASN A 174 -17.83 -7.35 -4.17
C ASN A 174 -16.73 -6.54 -4.83
N MET A 175 -16.03 -7.11 -5.78
CA MET A 175 -14.91 -6.46 -6.48
C MET A 175 -15.34 -5.57 -7.65
N MET A 176 -16.62 -5.51 -8.02
CA MET A 176 -17.07 -4.70 -9.15
C MET A 176 -16.68 -3.20 -9.07
N PRO A 177 -16.70 -2.56 -7.88
CA PRO A 177 -16.25 -1.17 -7.78
C PRO A 177 -14.79 -0.94 -8.20
N THR A 178 -13.95 -1.98 -8.22
CA THR A 178 -12.53 -1.86 -8.61
C THR A 178 -12.34 -1.68 -10.12
N LEU A 179 -13.35 -1.98 -10.93
CA LEU A 179 -13.27 -1.80 -12.39
C LEU A 179 -13.00 -0.33 -12.74
N ASP A 180 -13.60 0.61 -12.03
CA ASP A 180 -13.39 2.04 -12.26
C ASP A 180 -11.91 2.44 -12.08
N MET A 181 -11.24 1.82 -11.10
CA MET A 181 -9.82 2.02 -10.87
C MET A 181 -8.97 1.51 -12.04
N TYR A 182 -9.32 0.33 -12.58
CA TYR A 182 -8.60 -0.24 -13.72
C TYR A 182 -8.83 0.57 -15.00
N ASP A 183 -10.06 1.03 -15.24
CA ASP A 183 -10.40 1.89 -16.38
C ASP A 183 -9.64 3.21 -16.30
N TRP A 184 -9.62 3.84 -15.14
CA TRP A 184 -8.88 5.08 -14.89
C TRP A 184 -7.37 4.91 -15.16
N ILE A 185 -6.77 3.81 -14.68
CA ILE A 185 -5.36 3.55 -14.92
C ILE A 185 -5.06 3.30 -16.38
N ALA A 186 -5.90 2.52 -17.06
CA ALA A 186 -5.75 2.27 -18.49
C ALA A 186 -5.76 3.57 -19.31
N GLU A 187 -6.47 4.59 -18.83
CA GLU A 187 -6.47 5.92 -19.42
C GLU A 187 -5.18 6.71 -19.10
N LYS A 188 -4.72 6.67 -17.85
CA LYS A 188 -3.57 7.47 -17.39
C LYS A 188 -2.22 6.91 -17.85
N ILE A 189 -2.07 5.59 -17.91
CA ILE A 189 -0.79 4.97 -18.29
C ILE A 189 -0.45 5.14 -19.78
N LYS A 190 -1.42 5.48 -20.60
CA LYS A 190 -1.24 5.72 -22.05
C LYS A 190 -0.77 7.13 -22.37
N ARG A 191 -0.76 8.04 -21.41
CA ARG A 191 -0.34 9.43 -21.55
C ARG A 191 1.13 9.58 -21.15
#